data_d6f5c9a1df8c7d3ac8f9d12165b6ca8e
#
_entry.id   d6f5c9a1df8c7d3ac8f9d12165b6ca8e
#
_cell.length_a   1.000
_cell.length_b   1.000
_cell.length_c   1.000
_cell.angle_alpha   90.00
_cell.angle_beta   90.00
_cell.angle_gamma   90.00
#
_symmetry.space_group_name_H-M   'P 1'
#
loop_
_entity.id
_entity.type
_entity.pdbx_description
1 polymer ?
#
loop_
_entity_poly.entity_id
_entity_poly.type
_entity_poly.pdbx_seq_one_letter_code
_entity_poly.pdbx_strand_id
1 'polypeptide(L)'
;DLFKVFNVVRNHLKDGGLFLLDCFNPNIQYIVEGEKEQKEIAAYTTDDGREVLIKQKMRYENKTQINRIEWHYYINGKFNSIQNLDMRMFFPQELDSYLKWNGFNIIHKYGGFGEEAFNDNSEKQVFVCQ
;
A
#
# COMPACT_ATOMS: atom_id res chain seq x y z
N ASP A 1 -2.70 12.41 -7.22
CA ASP A 1 -3.52 13.27 -6.37
C ASP A 1 -4.84 12.58 -6.04
N LEU A 2 -4.98 12.13 -4.77
CA LEU A 2 -6.12 11.32 -4.29
C LEU A 2 -7.47 12.07 -4.44
N PHE A 3 -7.48 13.38 -4.21
CA PHE A 3 -8.70 14.20 -4.37
C PHE A 3 -9.23 14.23 -5.82
N LYS A 4 -8.34 14.20 -6.81
CA LYS A 4 -8.75 14.09 -8.22
C LYS A 4 -9.40 12.73 -8.48
N VAL A 5 -8.84 11.65 -7.91
CA VAL A 5 -9.44 10.31 -8.00
C VAL A 5 -10.84 10.31 -7.39
N PHE A 6 -11.01 10.83 -6.18
CA PHE A 6 -12.31 10.90 -5.52
C PHE A 6 -13.33 11.72 -6.33
N ASN A 7 -12.93 12.85 -6.89
CA ASN A 7 -13.81 13.65 -7.75
C ASN A 7 -14.25 12.89 -9.01
N VAL A 8 -13.31 12.20 -9.66
CA VAL A 8 -13.63 11.36 -10.83
C VAL A 8 -14.60 10.25 -10.45
N VAL A 9 -14.35 9.53 -9.35
CA VAL A 9 -15.23 8.47 -8.86
C VAL A 9 -16.63 8.99 -8.61
N ARG A 10 -16.79 10.10 -7.88
CA ARG A 10 -18.11 10.70 -7.59
C ARG A 10 -18.89 11.06 -8.85
N ASN A 11 -18.20 11.60 -9.85
CA ASN A 11 -18.85 11.99 -11.10
C ASN A 11 -19.32 10.80 -11.96
N HIS A 12 -18.84 9.59 -11.66
CA HIS A 12 -19.19 8.37 -12.38
C HIS A 12 -20.12 7.42 -11.59
N LEU A 13 -20.24 7.65 -10.27
CA LEU A 13 -21.17 6.87 -9.47
C LEU A 13 -22.62 7.26 -9.81
N LYS A 14 -23.47 6.26 -9.99
CA LYS A 14 -24.93 6.42 -10.06
C LYS A 14 -25.49 6.66 -8.65
N ASP A 15 -26.71 7.17 -8.58
CA ASP A 15 -27.45 7.26 -7.32
C ASP A 15 -27.51 5.89 -6.63
N GLY A 16 -27.08 5.84 -5.37
CA GLY A 16 -26.99 4.58 -4.62
C GLY A 16 -25.81 3.66 -5.00
N GLY A 17 -24.92 4.10 -5.92
CA GLY A 17 -23.72 3.35 -6.30
C GLY A 17 -22.74 3.20 -5.16
N LEU A 18 -21.97 2.11 -5.15
CA LEU A 18 -20.94 1.83 -4.16
C LEU A 18 -19.55 2.08 -4.74
N PHE A 19 -18.70 2.72 -3.92
CA PHE A 19 -17.27 2.86 -4.17
C PHE A 19 -16.50 1.96 -3.20
N LEU A 20 -15.75 1.02 -3.75
CA LEU A 20 -14.86 0.17 -2.98
C LEU A 20 -13.43 0.66 -3.16
N LEU A 21 -12.75 0.88 -2.03
CA LEU A 21 -11.35 1.30 -1.97
C LEU A 21 -10.60 0.40 -1.02
N ASP A 22 -9.44 -0.11 -1.44
CA ASP A 22 -8.50 -0.74 -0.51
C ASP A 22 -7.12 -0.11 -0.57
N CYS A 23 -6.45 -0.11 0.56
CA CYS A 23 -5.04 0.22 0.67
C CYS A 23 -4.40 -0.52 1.83
N PHE A 24 -3.08 -0.52 1.89
CA PHE A 24 -2.35 -1.03 3.05
C PHE A 24 -2.70 -0.24 4.30
N ASN A 25 -2.80 -0.94 5.43
CA ASN A 25 -2.75 -0.32 6.73
C ASN A 25 -1.28 -0.11 7.12
N PRO A 26 -0.79 1.14 7.29
CA PRO A 26 0.61 1.39 7.60
C PRO A 26 1.01 0.72 8.92
N ASN A 27 2.01 -0.15 8.87
CA ASN A 27 2.60 -0.77 10.04
C ASN A 27 3.89 -0.03 10.41
N ILE A 28 3.85 0.73 11.52
CA ILE A 28 4.97 1.57 11.98
C ILE A 28 6.19 0.71 12.32
N GLN A 29 5.99 -0.45 12.97
CA GLN A 29 7.10 -1.34 13.30
C GLN A 29 7.81 -1.84 12.03
N TYR A 30 7.05 -2.25 11.02
CA TYR A 30 7.60 -2.66 9.73
C TYR A 30 8.39 -1.54 9.05
N ILE A 31 7.90 -0.29 9.10
CA ILE A 31 8.58 0.89 8.55
C ILE A 31 9.92 1.09 9.27
N VAL A 32 9.92 1.13 10.60
CA VAL A 32 11.12 1.36 11.43
C VAL A 32 12.15 0.25 11.26
N GLU A 33 11.72 -1.01 11.21
CA GLU A 33 12.62 -2.15 11.00
C GLU A 33 13.20 -2.17 9.58
N GLY A 34 12.40 -1.81 8.59
CA GLY A 34 12.82 -1.78 7.19
C GLY A 34 13.85 -0.70 6.85
N GLU A 35 13.97 0.36 7.68
CA GLU A 35 15.00 1.37 7.53
C GLU A 35 16.38 0.93 8.05
N LYS A 36 16.42 -0.06 8.96
CA LYS A 36 17.67 -0.47 9.62
C LYS A 36 18.57 -1.28 8.71
N GLU A 37 18.01 -2.14 7.90
CA GLU A 37 18.77 -3.08 7.08
C GLU A 37 18.05 -3.47 5.80
N GLN A 38 18.83 -3.93 4.82
CA GLN A 38 18.29 -4.49 3.59
C GLN A 38 17.80 -5.92 3.87
N LYS A 39 16.53 -6.20 3.53
CA LYS A 39 15.89 -7.51 3.76
C LYS A 39 15.70 -8.28 2.44
N GLU A 40 15.89 -9.59 2.49
CA GLU A 40 15.46 -10.47 1.41
C GLU A 40 13.94 -10.61 1.43
N ILE A 41 13.30 -10.30 0.31
CA ILE A 41 11.82 -10.32 0.20
C ILE A 41 11.31 -11.40 -0.74
N ALA A 42 12.14 -11.86 -1.67
CA ALA A 42 11.81 -12.96 -2.57
C ALA A 42 13.08 -13.66 -3.07
N ALA A 43 12.98 -14.97 -3.22
CA ALA A 43 13.97 -15.80 -3.91
C ALA A 43 13.21 -16.87 -4.70
N TYR A 44 13.51 -17.01 -6.00
CA TYR A 44 12.88 -18.01 -6.87
C TYR A 44 13.78 -18.35 -8.06
N THR A 45 13.45 -19.47 -8.72
CA THR A 45 14.08 -19.85 -9.98
C THR A 45 13.10 -19.63 -11.12
N THR A 46 13.54 -18.99 -12.17
CA THR A 46 12.75 -18.79 -13.39
C THR A 46 12.65 -20.07 -14.21
N ASP A 47 11.72 -20.17 -15.15
CA ASP A 47 11.52 -21.34 -16.00
C ASP A 47 12.75 -21.68 -16.85
N ASP A 48 13.60 -20.71 -17.17
CA ASP A 48 14.86 -20.90 -17.88
C ASP A 48 16.07 -21.19 -16.96
N GLY A 49 15.80 -21.46 -15.66
CA GLY A 49 16.79 -21.94 -14.69
C GLY A 49 17.65 -20.84 -14.03
N ARG A 50 17.31 -19.55 -14.20
CA ARG A 50 18.03 -18.46 -13.51
C ARG A 50 17.56 -18.32 -12.07
N GLU A 51 18.49 -18.22 -11.13
CA GLU A 51 18.21 -17.89 -9.74
C GLU A 51 18.02 -16.38 -9.59
N VAL A 52 16.87 -15.98 -9.09
CA VAL A 52 16.53 -14.57 -8.81
C VAL A 52 16.40 -14.35 -7.31
N LEU A 53 17.15 -13.37 -6.79
CA LEU A 53 17.05 -12.91 -5.42
C LEU A 53 16.67 -11.42 -5.43
N ILE A 54 15.67 -11.04 -4.64
CA ILE A 54 15.24 -9.66 -4.49
C ILE A 54 15.48 -9.23 -3.05
N LYS A 55 16.27 -8.17 -2.88
CA LYS A 55 16.49 -7.51 -1.58
C LYS A 55 15.83 -6.15 -1.57
N GLN A 56 15.11 -5.85 -0.49
CA GLN A 56 14.43 -4.57 -0.29
C GLN A 56 15.21 -3.68 0.66
N LYS A 57 15.36 -2.42 0.27
CA LYS A 57 15.79 -1.33 1.14
C LYS A 57 14.66 -0.31 1.22
N MET A 58 14.41 0.25 2.41
CA MET A 58 13.36 1.24 2.60
C MET A 58 13.88 2.47 3.31
N ARG A 59 13.24 3.61 3.05
CA ARG A 59 13.41 4.86 3.78
C ARG A 59 12.08 5.60 3.85
N TYR A 60 11.57 5.80 5.04
CA TYR A 60 10.34 6.56 5.24
C TYR A 60 10.63 8.05 5.36
N GLU A 61 9.90 8.84 4.60
CA GLU A 61 10.01 10.29 4.58
C GLU A 61 8.83 10.92 5.34
N ASN A 62 9.06 11.28 6.60
CA ASN A 62 8.02 11.79 7.52
C ASN A 62 7.25 12.99 6.96
N LYS A 63 7.94 13.93 6.28
CA LYS A 63 7.34 15.15 5.75
C LYS A 63 6.26 14.89 4.70
N THR A 64 6.48 13.89 3.86
CA THR A 64 5.59 13.52 2.74
C THR A 64 4.79 12.27 3.01
N GLN A 65 5.13 11.53 4.09
CA GLN A 65 4.61 10.21 4.41
C GLN A 65 4.77 9.22 3.24
N ILE A 66 5.88 9.33 2.52
CA ILE A 66 6.21 8.41 1.43
C ILE A 66 7.26 7.43 1.92
N ASN A 67 6.99 6.15 1.76
CA ASN A 67 7.98 5.10 1.92
C ASN A 67 8.68 4.89 0.59
N ARG A 68 9.97 5.26 0.55
CA ARG A 68 10.86 5.09 -0.62
C ARG A 68 11.42 3.69 -0.55
N ILE A 69 11.08 2.87 -1.52
CA ILE A 69 11.46 1.46 -1.57
C ILE A 69 12.36 1.25 -2.79
N GLU A 70 13.47 0.56 -2.56
CA GLU A 70 14.37 0.08 -3.61
C GLU A 70 14.34 -1.46 -3.59
N TRP A 71 13.98 -2.07 -4.70
CA TRP A 71 14.13 -3.50 -4.91
C TRP A 71 15.39 -3.78 -5.73
N HIS A 72 16.36 -4.39 -5.09
CA HIS A 72 17.65 -4.76 -5.68
C HIS A 72 17.55 -6.19 -6.19
N TYR A 73 17.60 -6.35 -7.50
CA TYR A 73 17.54 -7.65 -8.17
C TYR A 73 18.94 -8.22 -8.36
N TYR A 74 19.12 -9.47 -7.99
CA TYR A 74 20.31 -10.26 -8.23
C TYR A 74 19.93 -11.48 -9.07
N ILE A 75 20.68 -11.76 -10.14
CA ILE A 75 20.48 -12.91 -11.01
C ILE A 75 21.74 -13.77 -10.96
N ASN A 76 21.59 -15.07 -10.62
CA ASN A 76 22.70 -16.00 -10.41
C ASN A 76 23.78 -15.41 -9.49
N GLY A 77 23.37 -14.81 -8.38
CA GLY A 77 24.24 -14.19 -7.38
C GLY A 77 24.87 -12.85 -7.78
N LYS A 78 24.63 -12.35 -9.01
CA LYS A 78 25.17 -11.06 -9.47
C LYS A 78 24.11 -9.97 -9.44
N PHE A 79 24.51 -8.77 -8.97
CA PHE A 79 23.64 -7.59 -9.05
C PHE A 79 23.23 -7.33 -10.51
N ASN A 80 21.94 -7.09 -10.71
CA ASN A 80 21.38 -6.85 -12.04
C ASN A 80 20.79 -5.44 -12.18
N SER A 81 19.85 -5.06 -11.29
CA SER A 81 19.13 -3.79 -11.42
C SER A 81 18.50 -3.35 -10.10
N ILE A 82 18.07 -2.08 -10.05
CA ILE A 82 17.24 -1.53 -8.99
C ILE A 82 15.91 -1.08 -9.59
N GLN A 83 14.82 -1.45 -8.92
CA GLN A 83 13.50 -0.90 -9.17
C GLN A 83 13.09 -0.03 -8.00
N ASN A 84 12.73 1.22 -8.27
CA ASN A 84 12.23 2.14 -7.26
C ASN A 84 10.70 2.08 -7.20
N LEU A 85 10.16 2.10 -5.98
CA LEU A 85 8.74 2.15 -5.69
C LEU A 85 8.50 3.15 -4.57
N ASP A 86 7.76 4.20 -4.87
CA ASP A 86 7.35 5.21 -3.89
C ASP A 86 5.92 4.95 -3.46
N MET A 87 5.72 4.62 -2.18
CA MET A 87 4.42 4.33 -1.62
C MET A 87 3.99 5.40 -0.62
N ARG A 88 2.92 6.15 -0.94
CA ARG A 88 2.29 7.05 0.02
C ARG A 88 1.57 6.22 1.09
N MET A 89 1.91 6.46 2.35
CA MET A 89 1.26 5.81 3.48
C MET A 89 0.05 6.63 3.93
N PHE A 90 -1.14 6.04 3.82
CA PHE A 90 -2.39 6.62 4.30
C PHE A 90 -2.79 5.99 5.62
N PHE A 91 -2.62 6.74 6.71
CA PHE A 91 -3.03 6.28 8.02
C PHE A 91 -4.56 6.22 8.15
N PRO A 92 -5.10 5.33 9.03
CA PRO A 92 -6.53 5.03 9.06
C PRO A 92 -7.44 6.26 9.21
N GLN A 93 -7.14 7.14 10.18
CA GLN A 93 -7.96 8.32 10.41
C GLN A 93 -7.81 9.41 9.34
N GLU A 94 -6.63 9.47 8.70
CA GLU A 94 -6.38 10.37 7.58
C GLU A 94 -7.26 9.99 6.39
N LEU A 95 -7.28 8.69 6.03
CA LEU A 95 -8.08 8.22 4.90
C LEU A 95 -9.57 8.29 5.16
N ASP A 96 -10.02 7.99 6.39
CA ASP A 96 -11.40 8.20 6.83
C ASP A 96 -11.83 9.66 6.64
N SER A 97 -10.96 10.61 7.01
CA SER A 97 -11.22 12.05 6.89
C SER A 97 -11.26 12.46 5.41
N TYR A 98 -10.34 11.99 4.60
CA TYR A 98 -10.31 12.31 3.17
C TYR A 98 -11.57 11.82 2.45
N LEU A 99 -12.04 10.61 2.74
CA LEU A 99 -13.29 10.09 2.18
C LEU A 99 -14.47 10.97 2.57
N LYS A 100 -14.64 11.27 3.87
CA LYS A 100 -15.75 12.10 4.37
C LYS A 100 -15.71 13.51 3.80
N TRP A 101 -14.55 14.18 3.75
CA TRP A 101 -14.42 15.53 3.20
C TRP A 101 -14.70 15.60 1.70
N ASN A 102 -14.53 14.48 0.99
CA ASN A 102 -14.88 14.38 -0.42
C ASN A 102 -16.31 13.86 -0.65
N GLY A 103 -17.15 13.82 0.42
CA GLY A 103 -18.56 13.54 0.33
C GLY A 103 -18.92 12.07 0.22
N PHE A 104 -18.01 11.16 0.58
CA PHE A 104 -18.31 9.74 0.70
C PHE A 104 -18.80 9.42 2.10
N ASN A 105 -19.89 8.68 2.18
CA ASN A 105 -20.36 8.05 3.42
C ASN A 105 -19.72 6.65 3.52
N ILE A 106 -18.88 6.44 4.54
CA ILE A 106 -18.27 5.14 4.82
C ILE A 106 -19.34 4.23 5.43
N ILE A 107 -19.80 3.23 4.68
CA ILE A 107 -20.79 2.25 5.13
C ILE A 107 -20.09 1.17 5.95
N HIS A 108 -18.96 0.65 5.43
CA HIS A 108 -18.17 -0.38 6.09
C HIS A 108 -16.68 -0.08 5.94
N LYS A 109 -15.92 -0.48 6.98
CA LYS A 109 -14.45 -0.52 6.97
C LYS A 109 -14.00 -1.86 7.50
N TYR A 110 -13.33 -2.62 6.64
CA TYR A 110 -12.83 -3.96 6.96
C TYR A 110 -11.31 -3.99 7.02
N GLY A 111 -10.77 -4.97 7.74
CA GLY A 111 -9.32 -5.23 7.87
C GLY A 111 -8.73 -6.09 6.76
N GLY A 112 -9.57 -6.70 5.95
CA GLY A 112 -9.23 -7.59 4.85
C GLY A 112 -10.41 -7.82 3.91
N PHE A 113 -10.21 -8.66 2.88
CA PHE A 113 -11.23 -8.97 1.89
C PHE A 113 -12.26 -10.02 2.35
N GLY A 114 -12.04 -10.65 3.50
CA GLY A 114 -12.99 -11.58 4.13
C GLY A 114 -13.98 -10.89 5.05
N GLU A 115 -14.13 -9.57 4.95
CA GLU A 115 -15.03 -8.74 5.77
C GLU A 115 -14.70 -8.77 7.28
N GLU A 116 -13.46 -9.06 7.62
CA GLU A 116 -12.98 -9.01 9.00
C GLU A 116 -13.05 -7.58 9.53
N ALA A 117 -13.48 -7.41 10.78
CA ALA A 117 -13.55 -6.11 11.42
C ALA A 117 -12.16 -5.43 11.44
N PHE A 118 -12.09 -4.16 11.03
CA PHE A 118 -10.86 -3.40 11.06
C PHE A 118 -10.38 -3.22 12.53
N ASN A 119 -9.12 -3.55 12.78
CA ASN A 119 -8.46 -3.45 14.09
C ASN A 119 -6.96 -3.14 13.95
N ASP A 120 -6.25 -3.06 15.07
CA ASP A 120 -4.82 -2.68 15.13
C ASP A 120 -3.90 -3.66 14.37
N ASN A 121 -4.32 -4.91 14.17
CA ASN A 121 -3.54 -5.94 13.48
C ASN A 121 -3.96 -6.10 12.00
N SER A 122 -4.89 -5.29 11.52
CA SER A 122 -5.34 -5.35 10.13
C SER A 122 -4.24 -4.95 9.17
N GLU A 123 -3.98 -5.77 8.16
CA GLU A 123 -2.98 -5.48 7.12
C GLU A 123 -3.49 -4.50 6.06
N LYS A 124 -4.81 -4.38 5.94
CA LYS A 124 -5.49 -3.56 4.95
C LYS A 124 -6.53 -2.65 5.59
N GLN A 125 -6.87 -1.62 4.85
CA GLN A 125 -8.04 -0.79 5.05
C GLN A 125 -8.92 -0.97 3.82
N VAL A 126 -10.03 -1.71 3.96
CA VAL A 126 -10.99 -1.96 2.88
C VAL A 126 -12.26 -1.18 3.18
N PHE A 127 -12.58 -0.22 2.34
CA PHE A 127 -13.73 0.66 2.51
C PHE A 127 -14.84 0.31 1.53
N VAL A 128 -16.07 0.32 2.04
CA VAL A 128 -17.27 0.36 1.23
C VAL A 128 -17.94 1.70 1.48
N CYS A 129 -18.02 2.53 0.45
CA CYS A 129 -18.51 3.90 0.52
C CYS A 129 -19.68 4.14 -0.41
N GLN A 130 -20.52 5.14 -0.07
CA GLN A 130 -21.61 5.62 -0.90
C GLN A 130 -21.55 7.13 -1.05
#